data_272ddc05850fe63977bf5402c81ef354
#
_entry.id   272ddc05850fe63977bf5402c81ef354
#
_cell.length_a   1.000
_cell.length_b   1.000
_cell.length_c   1.000
_cell.angle_alpha   90.00
_cell.angle_beta   90.00
_cell.angle_gamma   90.00
#
_symmetry.space_group_name_H-M   'P 1'
#
loop_
_entity.id
_entity.type
_entity.pdbx_description
1 polymer ?
#
loop_
_entity_poly.entity_id
_entity_poly.type
_entity_poly.pdbx_seq_one_letter_code
_entity_poly.pdbx_strand_id
1 'polypeptide(L)'
;GCMVDSLNWQMARSGLLTATASIVAQGEEIATSTSVGTPATITLKRFGHFNGSITRNGANIGNVVSADLTYANNLDRIETIRADGKIDGADPSIAALTGNVVVRFADQTMVTQAINGEACELEFSYTLATGESLTLTAHAVYLPRPRIEIAGPQGVQATFDWQAASDPVVGRMCTVTLTNTREDY
;
A
#
# COMPACT_ATOMS: atom_id res chain seq x y z
N GLY A 1 16.17 -18.88 -0.81
CA GLY A 1 15.27 -18.18 0.09
C GLY A 1 14.98 -16.78 -0.42
N CYS A 2 13.70 -16.49 -0.63
CA CYS A 2 13.23 -15.15 -0.98
C CYS A 2 12.35 -14.64 0.16
N MET A 3 12.54 -13.38 0.57
CA MET A 3 11.73 -12.70 1.57
C MET A 3 11.25 -11.36 1.00
N VAL A 4 9.98 -11.03 1.23
CA VAL A 4 9.43 -9.74 0.80
C VAL A 4 9.87 -8.67 1.80
N ASP A 5 10.59 -7.67 1.32
CA ASP A 5 11.01 -6.51 2.11
C ASP A 5 9.94 -5.45 2.17
N SER A 6 9.35 -5.11 1.03
CA SER A 6 8.27 -4.13 1.00
C SER A 6 7.25 -4.40 -0.10
N LEU A 7 6.04 -3.91 0.12
CA LEU A 7 4.94 -3.85 -0.85
C LEU A 7 4.46 -2.41 -0.95
N ASN A 8 4.44 -1.88 -2.17
CA ASN A 8 3.91 -0.55 -2.46
C ASN A 8 2.71 -0.66 -3.40
N TRP A 9 1.63 0.02 -3.08
CA TRP A 9 0.45 0.20 -3.93
C TRP A 9 0.34 1.66 -4.35
N GLN A 10 0.18 1.89 -5.65
CA GLN A 10 0.03 3.23 -6.20
C GLN A 10 -1.36 3.40 -6.83
N MET A 11 -2.03 4.45 -6.40
CA MET A 11 -3.38 4.81 -6.80
C MET A 11 -3.34 6.16 -7.52
N ALA A 12 -3.61 6.17 -8.79
CA ALA A 12 -3.61 7.38 -9.59
C ALA A 12 -4.98 7.59 -10.25
N ARG A 13 -5.23 8.81 -10.68
CA ARG A 13 -6.47 9.20 -11.37
C ARG A 13 -6.71 8.43 -12.68
N SER A 14 -5.68 7.88 -13.30
CA SER A 14 -5.77 7.16 -14.56
C SER A 14 -4.94 5.89 -14.52
N GLY A 15 -5.37 4.88 -15.29
CA GLY A 15 -4.67 3.61 -15.39
C GLY A 15 -5.22 2.53 -14.48
N LEU A 16 -4.40 1.55 -14.22
CA LEU A 16 -4.71 0.41 -13.36
C LEU A 16 -4.05 0.60 -11.99
N LEU A 17 -4.64 -0.04 -10.98
CA LEU A 17 -3.94 -0.22 -9.71
C LEU A 17 -2.65 -1.00 -9.95
N THR A 18 -1.55 -0.46 -9.47
CA THR A 18 -0.24 -1.13 -9.54
C THR A 18 0.26 -1.47 -8.15
N ALA A 19 0.89 -2.63 -8.04
CA ALA A 19 1.59 -3.07 -6.85
C ALA A 19 3.03 -3.43 -7.20
N THR A 20 3.97 -2.98 -6.38
CA THR A 20 5.40 -3.29 -6.54
C THR A 20 5.90 -3.98 -5.29
N ALA A 21 6.50 -5.15 -5.44
CA ALA A 21 7.15 -5.88 -4.36
C ALA A 21 8.68 -5.74 -4.45
N SER A 22 9.33 -5.37 -3.35
CA SER A 22 10.77 -5.48 -3.18
C SER A 22 11.09 -6.79 -2.47
N ILE A 23 12.01 -7.56 -3.02
CA ILE A 23 12.34 -8.91 -2.51
C ILE A 23 13.84 -8.99 -2.25
N VAL A 24 14.20 -9.53 -1.09
CA VAL A 24 15.56 -9.94 -0.76
C VAL A 24 15.69 -11.43 -1.01
N ALA A 25 16.64 -11.82 -1.84
CA ALA A 25 16.92 -13.22 -2.15
C ALA A 25 18.31 -13.62 -1.67
N GLN A 26 18.43 -14.84 -1.13
CA GLN A 26 19.71 -15.39 -0.67
C GLN A 26 20.61 -15.87 -1.82
N GLY A 27 20.02 -16.34 -2.92
CA GLY A 27 20.76 -16.82 -4.08
C GLY A 27 19.84 -17.22 -5.21
N GLU A 28 20.44 -17.64 -6.32
CA GLU A 28 19.73 -18.11 -7.51
C GLU A 28 20.29 -19.45 -7.99
N GLU A 29 19.46 -20.23 -8.65
CA GLU A 29 19.84 -21.46 -9.36
C GLU A 29 19.22 -21.42 -10.76
N ILE A 30 20.07 -21.70 -11.77
CA ILE A 30 19.62 -21.77 -13.16
C ILE A 30 19.24 -23.23 -13.45
N ALA A 31 17.94 -23.45 -13.68
CA ALA A 31 17.44 -24.75 -14.10
C ALA A 31 17.48 -24.89 -15.62
N THR A 32 17.81 -26.08 -16.12
CA THR A 32 17.83 -26.42 -17.53
C THR A 32 16.43 -26.67 -18.12
N SER A 33 15.44 -26.88 -17.23
CA SER A 33 14.03 -27.08 -17.60
C SER A 33 13.13 -26.31 -16.64
N THR A 34 11.97 -25.89 -17.14
CA THR A 34 10.97 -25.22 -16.29
C THR A 34 10.34 -26.19 -15.27
N SER A 35 10.22 -25.77 -14.01
CA SER A 35 9.51 -26.51 -12.99
C SER A 35 7.98 -26.30 -13.03
N VAL A 36 7.52 -25.33 -13.83
CA VAL A 36 6.09 -24.91 -13.86
C VAL A 36 5.22 -25.86 -14.69
N GLY A 37 5.83 -26.72 -15.55
CA GLY A 37 5.07 -27.59 -16.45
C GLY A 37 4.32 -26.76 -17.51
N THR A 38 3.04 -27.10 -17.73
CA THR A 38 2.17 -26.32 -18.63
C THR A 38 1.38 -25.28 -17.84
N PRO A 39 1.63 -23.98 -18.01
CA PRO A 39 0.94 -22.93 -17.25
C PRO A 39 -0.55 -22.91 -17.60
N ALA A 40 -1.41 -22.80 -16.60
CA ALA A 40 -2.82 -22.54 -16.82
C ALA A 40 -3.04 -21.06 -17.19
N THR A 41 -3.81 -20.82 -18.25
CA THR A 41 -4.22 -19.47 -18.62
C THR A 41 -5.45 -19.05 -17.83
N ILE A 42 -5.35 -17.94 -17.13
CA ILE A 42 -6.44 -17.39 -16.34
C ILE A 42 -6.89 -16.07 -16.96
N THR A 43 -8.21 -15.90 -17.08
CA THR A 43 -8.78 -14.60 -17.44
C THR A 43 -8.61 -13.64 -16.26
N LEU A 44 -7.73 -12.66 -16.42
CA LEU A 44 -7.43 -11.67 -15.38
C LEU A 44 -8.48 -10.56 -15.36
N LYS A 45 -9.02 -10.30 -14.18
CA LYS A 45 -9.80 -9.10 -13.88
C LYS A 45 -8.87 -8.07 -13.23
N ARG A 46 -8.94 -6.83 -13.68
CA ARG A 46 -8.03 -5.76 -13.23
C ARG A 46 -8.82 -4.63 -12.60
N PHE A 47 -8.30 -4.09 -11.50
CA PHE A 47 -8.84 -2.90 -10.88
C PHE A 47 -8.36 -1.65 -11.63
N GLY A 48 -9.30 -0.88 -12.17
CA GLY A 48 -9.04 0.40 -12.79
C GLY A 48 -9.34 1.56 -11.84
N HIS A 49 -8.91 2.77 -12.21
CA HIS A 49 -9.11 3.97 -11.40
C HIS A 49 -10.61 4.27 -11.11
N PHE A 50 -11.53 3.90 -11.99
CA PHE A 50 -12.98 4.04 -11.77
C PHE A 50 -13.53 3.18 -10.64
N ASN A 51 -12.79 2.17 -10.22
CA ASN A 51 -13.21 1.23 -9.19
C ASN A 51 -12.71 1.64 -7.80
N GLY A 52 -11.85 2.67 -7.75
CA GLY A 52 -11.20 3.10 -6.51
C GLY A 52 -12.04 4.06 -5.68
N SER A 53 -11.98 3.90 -4.37
CA SER A 53 -12.54 4.82 -3.39
C SER A 53 -11.62 4.90 -2.18
N ILE A 54 -11.54 6.08 -1.56
CA ILE A 54 -10.75 6.29 -0.35
C ILE A 54 -11.67 6.88 0.72
N THR A 55 -11.71 6.23 1.88
CA THR A 55 -12.49 6.72 3.02
C THR A 55 -11.61 7.05 4.21
N ARG A 56 -12.07 7.96 5.05
CA ARG A 56 -11.50 8.29 6.35
C ARG A 56 -12.58 8.11 7.41
N ASN A 57 -12.31 7.24 8.39
CA ASN A 57 -13.30 6.89 9.43
C ASN A 57 -14.67 6.51 8.82
N GLY A 58 -14.66 5.74 7.73
CA GLY A 58 -15.86 5.33 7.00
C GLY A 58 -16.51 6.39 6.11
N ALA A 59 -16.05 7.66 6.17
CA ALA A 59 -16.55 8.73 5.30
C ALA A 59 -15.69 8.88 4.05
N ASN A 60 -16.31 8.98 2.88
CA ASN A 60 -15.59 9.14 1.62
C ASN A 60 -14.82 10.47 1.59
N ILE A 61 -13.55 10.41 1.24
CA ILE A 61 -12.72 11.59 0.97
C ILE A 61 -12.94 11.99 -0.48
N GLY A 62 -13.69 13.05 -0.68
CA GLY A 62 -13.85 13.65 -2.01
C GLY A 62 -12.53 14.27 -2.51
N ASN A 63 -12.42 14.42 -3.83
CA ASN A 63 -11.34 15.15 -4.49
C ASN A 63 -9.91 14.61 -4.29
N VAL A 64 -9.75 13.31 -4.05
CA VAL A 64 -8.43 12.67 -4.05
C VAL A 64 -7.89 12.66 -5.48
N VAL A 65 -6.65 13.13 -5.62
CA VAL A 65 -5.92 13.16 -6.91
C VAL A 65 -5.08 11.91 -7.07
N SER A 66 -4.36 11.54 -6.02
CA SER A 66 -3.53 10.34 -5.96
C SER A 66 -3.32 9.92 -4.51
N ALA A 67 -2.97 8.67 -4.33
CA ALA A 67 -2.55 8.12 -3.06
C ALA A 67 -1.54 7.01 -3.28
N ASP A 68 -0.70 6.77 -2.30
CA ASP A 68 0.11 5.55 -2.21
C ASP A 68 0.10 4.99 -0.80
N LEU A 69 0.46 3.73 -0.70
CA LEU A 69 0.60 3.00 0.54
C LEU A 69 1.78 2.04 0.40
N THR A 70 2.70 2.09 1.36
CA THR A 70 3.85 1.20 1.44
C THR A 70 3.87 0.48 2.79
N TYR A 71 3.84 -0.84 2.74
CA TYR A 71 4.16 -1.69 3.89
C TYR A 71 5.59 -2.18 3.75
N ALA A 72 6.43 -1.92 4.75
CA ALA A 72 7.83 -2.33 4.78
C ALA A 72 8.13 -3.21 6.00
N ASN A 73 8.77 -4.35 5.77
CA ASN A 73 9.30 -5.22 6.82
C ASN A 73 10.66 -4.73 7.33
N ASN A 74 11.32 -3.83 6.57
CA ASN A 74 12.64 -3.29 6.88
C ASN A 74 13.65 -4.41 7.18
N LEU A 75 13.80 -5.33 6.23
CA LEU A 75 14.64 -6.50 6.38
C LEU A 75 16.11 -6.10 6.54
N ASP A 76 16.75 -6.59 7.60
CA ASP A 76 18.19 -6.48 7.79
C ASP A 76 18.89 -7.72 7.19
N ARG A 77 19.79 -7.47 6.22
CA ARG A 77 20.53 -8.54 5.55
C ARG A 77 21.65 -9.05 6.46
N ILE A 78 21.66 -10.35 6.71
CA ILE A 78 22.70 -10.99 7.50
C ILE A 78 23.88 -11.32 6.56
N GLU A 79 24.87 -10.45 6.55
CA GLU A 79 26.08 -10.62 5.76
C GLU A 79 27.16 -11.31 6.62
N THR A 80 27.45 -12.55 6.30
CA THR A 80 28.49 -13.35 6.97
C THR A 80 29.57 -13.80 5.98
N ILE A 81 30.75 -14.14 6.49
CA ILE A 81 31.83 -14.71 5.66
C ILE A 81 31.45 -16.14 5.31
N ARG A 82 31.06 -16.36 4.07
CA ARG A 82 30.65 -17.67 3.54
C ARG A 82 31.47 -18.01 2.29
N ALA A 83 31.78 -19.30 2.15
CA ALA A 83 32.53 -19.79 0.99
C ALA A 83 31.68 -19.69 -0.34
N ASP A 84 30.37 -19.63 -0.24
CA ASP A 84 29.45 -19.54 -1.37
C ASP A 84 29.09 -18.10 -1.78
N GLY A 85 29.59 -17.09 -1.03
CA GLY A 85 29.37 -15.66 -1.30
C GLY A 85 27.92 -15.20 -1.13
N LYS A 86 27.03 -16.03 -0.55
CA LYS A 86 25.64 -15.70 -0.31
C LYS A 86 25.46 -15.01 1.04
N ILE A 87 24.39 -14.22 1.17
CA ILE A 87 23.94 -13.74 2.48
C ILE A 87 23.41 -14.93 3.30
N ASP A 88 23.51 -14.86 4.62
CA ASP A 88 23.04 -15.95 5.50
C ASP A 88 21.50 -15.94 5.67
N GLY A 89 20.90 -14.80 5.41
CA GLY A 89 19.45 -14.59 5.45
C GLY A 89 19.11 -13.12 5.53
N ALA A 90 17.91 -12.84 6.00
CA ALA A 90 17.46 -11.50 6.34
C ALA A 90 16.50 -11.57 7.52
N ASP A 91 16.75 -10.77 8.55
CA ASP A 91 15.91 -10.68 9.73
C ASP A 91 14.87 -9.55 9.57
N PRO A 92 13.61 -9.79 9.93
CA PRO A 92 12.62 -8.72 9.94
C PRO A 92 12.93 -7.74 11.08
N SER A 93 12.89 -6.44 10.76
CA SER A 93 13.01 -5.36 11.72
C SER A 93 11.62 -4.79 12.08
N ILE A 94 11.56 -3.56 12.57
CA ILE A 94 10.29 -2.92 12.89
C ILE A 94 9.53 -2.63 11.60
N ALA A 95 8.36 -3.27 11.45
CA ALA A 95 7.51 -3.02 10.30
C ALA A 95 6.99 -1.57 10.29
N ALA A 96 6.88 -0.98 9.12
CA ALA A 96 6.36 0.36 8.92
C ALA A 96 5.25 0.34 7.87
N LEU A 97 4.22 1.15 8.11
CA LEU A 97 3.17 1.41 7.14
C LEU A 97 3.08 2.93 6.94
N THR A 98 3.38 3.35 5.74
CA THR A 98 3.46 4.77 5.36
C THR A 98 2.77 5.00 4.01
N GLY A 99 2.50 6.24 3.68
CA GLY A 99 1.99 6.60 2.37
C GLY A 99 1.69 8.09 2.26
N ASN A 100 1.13 8.47 1.13
CA ASN A 100 0.61 9.81 0.96
C ASN A 100 -0.81 9.82 0.40
N VAL A 101 -1.52 10.90 0.65
CA VAL A 101 -2.81 11.20 0.01
C VAL A 101 -2.75 12.65 -0.47
N VAL A 102 -2.90 12.84 -1.77
CA VAL A 102 -2.99 14.17 -2.39
C VAL A 102 -4.45 14.49 -2.62
N VAL A 103 -4.94 15.54 -1.97
CA VAL A 103 -6.32 15.99 -2.12
C VAL A 103 -6.38 17.38 -2.73
N ARG A 104 -7.36 17.61 -3.59
CA ARG A 104 -7.72 18.94 -4.02
C ARG A 104 -8.57 19.57 -2.93
N PHE A 105 -8.15 20.72 -2.44
CA PHE A 105 -8.76 21.37 -1.29
C PHE A 105 -10.25 21.67 -1.55
N ALA A 106 -11.11 21.05 -0.77
CA ALA A 106 -12.54 21.26 -0.80
C ALA A 106 -13.08 21.68 0.56
N ASP A 107 -12.49 21.16 1.64
CA ASP A 107 -12.87 21.47 3.02
C ASP A 107 -11.65 21.38 3.95
N GLN A 108 -11.84 21.74 5.22
CA GLN A 108 -10.77 21.73 6.23
C GLN A 108 -10.70 20.43 7.04
N THR A 109 -11.45 19.42 6.70
CA THR A 109 -11.62 18.22 7.55
C THR A 109 -10.30 17.49 7.79
N MET A 110 -9.52 17.22 6.73
CA MET A 110 -8.22 16.56 6.87
C MET A 110 -7.16 17.46 7.53
N VAL A 111 -7.22 18.77 7.26
CA VAL A 111 -6.32 19.75 7.89
C VAL A 111 -6.60 19.83 9.39
N THR A 112 -7.86 19.87 9.78
CA THR A 112 -8.26 19.87 11.19
C THR A 112 -7.82 18.58 11.89
N GLN A 113 -8.00 17.42 11.25
CA GLN A 113 -7.50 16.14 11.73
C GLN A 113 -5.97 16.18 11.99
N ALA A 114 -5.22 16.70 11.02
CA ALA A 114 -3.77 16.85 11.13
C ALA A 114 -3.34 17.85 12.23
N ILE A 115 -4.12 18.91 12.43
CA ILE A 115 -3.87 19.91 13.50
C ILE A 115 -4.10 19.30 14.88
N ASN A 116 -5.16 18.52 15.04
CA ASN A 116 -5.51 17.88 16.31
C ASN A 116 -4.55 16.74 16.67
N GLY A 117 -3.82 16.18 15.70
CA GLY A 117 -2.90 15.06 15.95
C GLY A 117 -3.61 13.76 16.34
N GLU A 118 -4.91 13.65 16.07
CA GLU A 118 -5.70 12.46 16.36
C GLU A 118 -5.50 11.40 15.27
N ALA A 119 -5.43 10.12 15.66
CA ALA A 119 -5.41 9.02 14.73
C ALA A 119 -6.73 8.91 13.96
N CYS A 120 -6.66 8.51 12.71
CA CYS A 120 -7.85 8.16 11.91
C CYS A 120 -7.63 6.84 11.18
N GLU A 121 -8.70 6.21 10.74
CA GLU A 121 -8.63 5.09 9.82
C GLU A 121 -8.65 5.60 8.39
N LEU A 122 -7.74 5.09 7.55
CA LEU A 122 -7.80 5.27 6.10
C LEU A 122 -8.07 3.92 5.43
N GLU A 123 -9.05 3.90 4.58
CA GLU A 123 -9.39 2.73 3.78
C GLU A 123 -9.27 3.05 2.28
N PHE A 124 -8.54 2.22 1.58
CA PHE A 124 -8.33 2.28 0.14
C PHE A 124 -9.01 1.06 -0.48
N SER A 125 -10.12 1.25 -1.16
CA SER A 125 -10.91 0.15 -1.70
C SER A 125 -11.08 0.23 -3.21
N TYR A 126 -11.11 -0.94 -3.83
CA TYR A 126 -11.40 -1.14 -5.24
C TYR A 126 -12.49 -2.20 -5.36
N THR A 127 -13.55 -1.89 -6.08
CA THR A 127 -14.67 -2.82 -6.26
C THR A 127 -15.07 -2.87 -7.74
N LEU A 128 -15.08 -4.07 -8.31
CA LEU A 128 -15.56 -4.30 -9.67
C LEU A 128 -17.08 -4.47 -9.67
N ALA A 129 -17.71 -4.12 -10.79
CA ALA A 129 -19.15 -4.31 -10.97
C ALA A 129 -19.59 -5.78 -10.83
N THR A 130 -18.68 -6.70 -10.98
CA THR A 130 -18.88 -8.16 -10.83
C THR A 130 -18.72 -8.67 -9.41
N GLY A 131 -18.39 -7.79 -8.43
CA GLY A 131 -18.38 -8.08 -7.00
C GLY A 131 -16.99 -8.38 -6.42
N GLU A 132 -15.95 -8.55 -7.26
CA GLU A 132 -14.59 -8.69 -6.72
C GLU A 132 -14.13 -7.37 -6.12
N SER A 133 -13.44 -7.44 -4.99
CA SER A 133 -12.92 -6.25 -4.31
C SER A 133 -11.57 -6.49 -3.65
N LEU A 134 -10.78 -5.43 -3.58
CA LEU A 134 -9.55 -5.35 -2.81
C LEU A 134 -9.66 -4.13 -1.90
N THR A 135 -9.54 -4.35 -0.60
CA THR A 135 -9.58 -3.29 0.41
C THR A 135 -8.33 -3.35 1.26
N LEU A 136 -7.66 -2.19 1.38
CA LEU A 136 -6.50 -1.99 2.23
C LEU A 136 -6.89 -0.97 3.30
N THR A 137 -6.97 -1.41 4.55
CA THR A 137 -7.35 -0.57 5.69
C THR A 137 -6.14 -0.31 6.58
N ALA A 138 -5.75 0.95 6.74
CA ALA A 138 -4.76 1.41 7.71
C ALA A 138 -5.50 1.93 8.93
N HIS A 139 -5.33 1.26 10.11
CA HIS A 139 -6.22 1.46 11.25
C HIS A 139 -5.93 2.70 12.10
N ALA A 140 -4.68 3.00 12.40
CA ALA A 140 -4.29 4.15 13.23
C ALA A 140 -3.31 5.04 12.47
N VAL A 141 -3.84 5.87 11.58
CA VAL A 141 -3.07 6.77 10.71
C VAL A 141 -2.95 8.13 11.36
N TYR A 142 -1.72 8.64 11.43
CA TYR A 142 -1.41 9.99 11.86
C TYR A 142 -1.06 10.85 10.64
N LEU A 143 -1.81 11.92 10.48
CA LEU A 143 -1.61 12.90 9.41
C LEU A 143 -0.74 14.04 9.94
N PRO A 144 0.44 14.32 9.35
CA PRO A 144 1.18 15.53 9.68
C PRO A 144 0.48 16.74 9.10
N ARG A 145 0.77 17.93 9.65
CA ARG A 145 0.28 19.18 9.08
C ARG A 145 0.76 19.32 7.64
N PRO A 146 -0.15 19.45 6.67
CA PRO A 146 0.25 19.63 5.29
C PRO A 146 0.84 21.02 5.09
N ARG A 147 1.84 21.13 4.22
CA ARG A 147 2.25 22.39 3.66
C ARG A 147 1.29 22.74 2.52
N ILE A 148 0.48 23.75 2.73
CA ILE A 148 -0.47 24.22 1.72
C ILE A 148 0.24 25.29 0.87
N GLU A 149 0.52 24.96 -0.39
CA GLU A 149 1.11 25.90 -1.33
C GLU A 149 0.05 26.36 -2.34
N ILE A 150 -0.06 27.67 -2.50
CA ILE A 150 -0.88 28.27 -3.55
C ILE A 150 0.04 28.54 -4.74
N ALA A 151 0.17 27.56 -5.64
CA ALA A 151 1.08 27.61 -6.79
C ALA A 151 0.50 28.37 -8.01
N GLY A 152 -0.73 28.89 -7.94
CA GLY A 152 -1.36 29.62 -9.04
C GLY A 152 -2.89 29.47 -9.09
N PRO A 153 -3.54 29.89 -10.18
CA PRO A 153 -4.99 29.88 -10.30
C PRO A 153 -5.63 28.50 -10.46
N GLN A 154 -4.85 27.42 -10.48
CA GLN A 154 -5.32 26.06 -10.79
C GLN A 154 -5.93 25.30 -9.59
N GLY A 155 -6.22 26.00 -8.50
CA GLY A 155 -6.75 25.41 -7.27
C GLY A 155 -5.65 24.92 -6.32
N VAL A 156 -5.98 24.86 -5.04
CA VAL A 156 -5.07 24.48 -3.97
C VAL A 156 -5.10 22.96 -3.81
N GLN A 157 -3.91 22.34 -3.76
CA GLN A 157 -3.74 20.94 -3.41
C GLN A 157 -3.00 20.84 -2.08
N ALA A 158 -3.34 19.83 -1.30
CA ALA A 158 -2.64 19.47 -0.08
C ALA A 158 -2.17 18.03 -0.17
N THR A 159 -0.91 17.80 0.18
CA THR A 159 -0.33 16.45 0.31
C THR A 159 -0.20 16.14 1.79
N PHE A 160 -0.73 14.99 2.17
CA PHE A 160 -0.60 14.44 3.51
C PHE A 160 0.28 13.20 3.45
N ASP A 161 1.53 13.33 3.86
CA ASP A 161 2.43 12.19 4.06
C ASP A 161 2.09 11.58 5.42
N TRP A 162 1.54 10.39 5.44
CA TRP A 162 1.02 9.77 6.65
C TRP A 162 1.84 8.55 7.07
N GLN A 163 1.76 8.24 8.36
CA GLN A 163 2.29 7.04 8.96
C GLN A 163 1.22 6.40 9.83
N ALA A 164 1.12 5.07 9.77
CA ALA A 164 0.24 4.32 10.64
C ALA A 164 1.02 3.69 11.80
N ALA A 165 0.35 3.59 12.95
CA ALA A 165 0.78 2.83 14.10
C ALA A 165 -0.09 1.57 14.25
N SER A 166 0.31 0.66 15.12
CA SER A 166 -0.54 -0.44 15.54
C SER A 166 -1.73 0.10 16.33
N ASP A 167 -2.93 -0.21 15.89
CA ASP A 167 -4.15 0.13 16.61
C ASP A 167 -4.27 -0.78 17.86
N PRO A 168 -4.44 -0.24 19.06
CA PRO A 168 -4.48 -1.02 20.29
C PRO A 168 -5.73 -1.91 20.41
N VAL A 169 -6.81 -1.59 19.71
CA VAL A 169 -8.07 -2.35 19.74
C VAL A 169 -8.01 -3.48 18.71
N VAL A 170 -7.60 -3.17 17.49
CA VAL A 170 -7.50 -4.14 16.39
C VAL A 170 -6.23 -5.00 16.50
N GLY A 171 -5.19 -4.52 17.18
CA GLY A 171 -3.91 -5.21 17.41
C GLY A 171 -2.99 -5.29 16.18
N ARG A 172 -3.22 -4.44 15.16
CA ARG A 172 -2.42 -4.41 13.92
C ARG A 172 -2.46 -3.04 13.26
N MET A 173 -1.47 -2.77 12.36
CA MET A 173 -1.41 -1.53 11.61
C MET A 173 -2.37 -1.51 10.44
N CYS A 174 -2.53 -2.65 9.76
CA CYS A 174 -3.39 -2.73 8.56
C CYS A 174 -4.10 -4.08 8.44
N THR A 175 -5.13 -4.06 7.63
CA THR A 175 -5.85 -5.25 7.16
C THR A 175 -5.97 -5.16 5.64
N VAL A 176 -5.67 -6.26 4.95
CA VAL A 176 -5.92 -6.39 3.51
C VAL A 176 -6.98 -7.45 3.31
N THR A 177 -8.05 -7.07 2.63
CA THR A 177 -9.17 -7.96 2.32
C THR A 177 -9.31 -8.08 0.81
N LEU A 178 -9.19 -9.30 0.30
CA LEU A 178 -9.44 -9.63 -1.09
C LEU A 178 -10.68 -10.49 -1.17
N THR A 179 -11.68 -10.03 -1.92
CA THR A 179 -12.87 -10.81 -2.26
C THR A 179 -12.81 -11.16 -3.74
N ASN A 180 -12.92 -12.45 -4.06
CA ASN A 180 -12.96 -12.92 -5.43
C ASN A 180 -13.78 -14.22 -5.53
N THR A 181 -13.88 -14.76 -6.75
CA THR A 181 -14.65 -15.99 -7.04
C THR A 181 -13.76 -17.24 -7.11
N ARG A 182 -12.48 -17.16 -6.73
CA ARG A 182 -11.56 -18.31 -6.75
C ARG A 182 -11.42 -18.91 -5.36
N GLU A 183 -11.51 -20.22 -5.29
CA GLU A 183 -11.33 -20.99 -4.05
C GLU A 183 -9.85 -21.31 -3.79
N ASP A 184 -9.04 -21.47 -4.87
CA ASP A 184 -7.63 -21.87 -4.81
C ASP A 184 -6.72 -20.97 -5.67
N TYR A 185 -5.44 -20.87 -5.28
CA TYR A 185 -4.36 -20.15 -5.97
C TYR A 185 -3.18 -21.05 -6.27
#